data_c782ab48ee82e317670345d77058bedd
#
_entry.id   c782ab48ee82e317670345d77058bedd
#
_cell.length_a   1.000
_cell.length_b   1.000
_cell.length_c   1.000
_cell.angle_alpha   90.00
_cell.angle_beta   90.00
_cell.angle_gamma   90.00
#
_symmetry.space_group_name_H-M   'P 1'
#
loop_
_entity.id
_entity.type
_entity.pdbx_description
1 polymer ?
#
loop_
_entity_poly.entity_id
_entity_poly.type
_entity_poly.pdbx_seq_one_letter_code
_entity_poly.pdbx_strand_id
1 'polypeptide(L)'
;MEVGKLGFAALRRVLEEAGVKPELDANEVDGLLAAVNPAVGVPDELLGFFAFHYSASNVAAAFGKPEFALLDLVLPPGYPEEKALSIVRAFASECKRYGVKLVGGHTGRYEGAEYPIASSTVLGRRVRVRRAPGEGDEVYLVGVVGAEAAWLAGAEVEVEELTPLPKALKLQGAERLKLLHDVSEGGLLGALLEVSAFYRRVLSVERGRVPIHPRAPRLGEPLSLPSYGALVAVAEEGSRLEDFCVREGLECRLIGRVGGEGVGVEVDGVLLRAAPQSELVALYAPSVAGKGEAAAVALAASKLVKLSGLERFVPEVGANIAYAKPGARVEEDVAAIEGRIVRTARGLRVCGKPAYGASRHLARVLIEAVKRDPRRRAAVNLKPAPELIGALEKLGLRVARVEPRGACPVAEAIAAGVEADAYFYEAALGLEPSLVILAEDPLSLVSLLEKALSLLQRGA
;
A
#
# COMPACT_ATOMS: atom_id res chain seq x y z
N MET A 1 9.15 10.82 -9.69
CA MET A 1 8.31 10.08 -10.67
C MET A 1 7.02 9.76 -9.96
N GLU A 2 5.91 10.19 -10.52
CA GLU A 2 4.59 9.82 -10.01
C GLU A 2 4.32 8.38 -10.43
N VAL A 3 3.96 7.53 -9.47
CA VAL A 3 3.57 6.12 -9.67
C VAL A 3 2.07 6.02 -9.38
N GLY A 4 1.34 5.21 -10.12
CA GLY A 4 -0.09 5.01 -9.94
C GLY A 4 -0.94 5.60 -11.08
N LYS A 5 -2.24 5.74 -10.83
CA LYS A 5 -3.19 6.32 -11.80
C LYS A 5 -2.82 7.77 -12.15
N LEU A 6 -3.04 8.16 -13.41
CA LEU A 6 -3.00 9.57 -13.78
C LEU A 6 -4.03 10.36 -12.96
N GLY A 7 -3.65 11.57 -12.54
CA GLY A 7 -4.59 12.45 -11.85
C GLY A 7 -5.85 12.70 -12.70
N PHE A 8 -7.00 12.81 -12.04
CA PHE A 8 -8.33 12.89 -12.67
C PHE A 8 -8.42 13.90 -13.84
N ALA A 9 -7.79 15.08 -13.70
CA ALA A 9 -7.79 16.10 -14.76
C ALA A 9 -7.00 15.66 -16.01
N ALA A 10 -5.87 14.96 -15.83
CA ALA A 10 -5.05 14.45 -16.92
C ALA A 10 -5.76 13.29 -17.63
N LEU A 11 -6.33 12.34 -16.86
CA LEU A 11 -7.10 11.23 -17.40
C LEU A 11 -8.31 11.73 -18.20
N ARG A 12 -9.06 12.69 -17.65
CA ARG A 12 -10.20 13.28 -18.34
C ARG A 12 -9.81 13.90 -19.68
N ARG A 13 -8.71 14.66 -19.76
CA ARG A 13 -8.21 15.23 -21.02
C ARG A 13 -7.89 14.14 -22.05
N VAL A 14 -7.20 13.07 -21.63
CA VAL A 14 -6.86 11.95 -22.52
C VAL A 14 -8.13 11.30 -23.10
N LEU A 15 -9.16 11.09 -22.26
CA LEU A 15 -10.42 10.49 -22.71
C LEU A 15 -11.21 11.44 -23.62
N GLU A 16 -11.26 12.73 -23.29
CA GLU A 16 -11.94 13.75 -24.13
C GLU A 16 -11.27 13.88 -25.51
N GLU A 17 -9.93 13.89 -25.59
CA GLU A 17 -9.20 13.89 -26.85
C GLU A 17 -9.44 12.61 -27.67
N ALA A 18 -9.64 11.46 -27.01
CA ALA A 18 -10.00 10.20 -27.65
C ALA A 18 -11.49 10.09 -28.03
N GLY A 19 -12.31 11.11 -27.70
CA GLY A 19 -13.76 11.08 -27.93
C GLY A 19 -14.50 10.08 -27.04
N VAL A 20 -13.88 9.65 -25.93
CA VAL A 20 -14.48 8.73 -24.97
C VAL A 20 -15.14 9.49 -23.85
N LYS A 21 -16.43 9.25 -23.61
CA LYS A 21 -17.11 9.77 -22.43
C LYS A 21 -16.67 8.99 -21.20
N PRO A 22 -16.07 9.64 -20.20
CA PRO A 22 -15.68 8.94 -18.98
C PRO A 22 -16.90 8.47 -18.20
N GLU A 23 -16.87 7.23 -17.75
CA GLU A 23 -17.84 6.65 -16.82
C GLU A 23 -17.10 6.15 -15.58
N LEU A 24 -17.80 6.01 -14.45
CA LEU A 24 -17.23 5.39 -13.26
C LEU A 24 -17.16 3.87 -13.44
N ASP A 25 -16.01 3.29 -13.15
CA ASP A 25 -15.69 1.85 -13.14
C ASP A 25 -15.77 1.16 -14.51
N ALA A 26 -16.87 1.19 -15.24
CA ALA A 26 -17.02 0.49 -16.51
C ALA A 26 -17.88 1.27 -17.51
N ASN A 27 -17.50 1.19 -18.79
CA ASN A 27 -18.21 1.80 -19.91
C ASN A 27 -19.15 0.80 -20.57
N GLU A 28 -20.25 1.30 -21.15
CA GLU A 28 -21.21 0.47 -21.89
C GLU A 28 -20.83 0.32 -23.38
N VAL A 29 -20.92 -0.91 -23.86
CA VAL A 29 -20.76 -1.29 -25.26
C VAL A 29 -21.85 -2.28 -25.64
N ASP A 30 -22.83 -1.87 -26.46
CA ASP A 30 -23.93 -2.72 -26.96
C ASP A 30 -24.64 -3.53 -25.84
N GLY A 31 -24.96 -2.86 -24.72
CA GLY A 31 -25.65 -3.47 -23.58
C GLY A 31 -24.78 -4.33 -22.66
N LEU A 32 -23.49 -4.43 -22.96
CA LEU A 32 -22.49 -4.98 -22.07
C LEU A 32 -21.73 -3.85 -21.37
N LEU A 33 -21.30 -4.08 -20.15
CA LEU A 33 -20.34 -3.26 -19.44
C LEU A 33 -18.95 -3.82 -19.66
N ALA A 34 -18.00 -2.96 -20.00
CA ALA A 34 -16.59 -3.32 -20.24
C ALA A 34 -15.69 -2.54 -19.28
N ALA A 35 -14.77 -3.23 -18.64
CA ALA A 35 -13.69 -2.65 -17.84
C ALA A 35 -12.36 -3.30 -18.21
N VAL A 36 -11.30 -2.48 -18.20
CA VAL A 36 -9.91 -2.93 -18.42
C VAL A 36 -9.01 -2.36 -17.34
N ASN A 37 -8.24 -3.24 -16.68
CA ASN A 37 -7.26 -2.85 -15.67
C ASN A 37 -6.01 -3.71 -15.75
N PRO A 38 -4.81 -3.12 -15.56
CA PRO A 38 -3.58 -3.86 -15.37
C PRO A 38 -3.38 -4.23 -13.91
N ALA A 39 -2.91 -5.43 -13.63
CA ALA A 39 -2.26 -5.80 -12.38
C ALA A 39 -0.75 -5.66 -12.56
N VAL A 40 -0.13 -4.84 -11.70
CA VAL A 40 1.29 -4.46 -11.78
C VAL A 40 1.85 -4.37 -10.36
N GLY A 41 3.09 -4.80 -10.16
CA GLY A 41 3.78 -4.62 -8.87
C GLY A 41 3.23 -5.49 -7.74
N VAL A 42 2.50 -6.55 -8.06
CA VAL A 42 2.03 -7.56 -7.11
C VAL A 42 2.83 -8.86 -7.31
N PRO A 43 2.93 -9.73 -6.30
CA PRO A 43 3.63 -11.01 -6.43
C PRO A 43 3.09 -11.87 -7.57
N ASP A 44 3.98 -12.64 -8.23
CA ASP A 44 3.63 -13.50 -9.36
C ASP A 44 2.45 -14.43 -9.04
N GLU A 45 2.41 -14.97 -7.81
CA GLU A 45 1.38 -15.91 -7.33
C GLU A 45 -0.02 -15.28 -7.26
N LEU A 46 -0.09 -13.95 -7.10
CA LEU A 46 -1.34 -13.19 -7.02
C LEU A 46 -1.63 -12.37 -8.28
N LEU A 47 -0.69 -12.33 -9.22
CA LEU A 47 -0.84 -11.49 -10.41
C LEU A 47 -2.08 -11.88 -11.23
N GLY A 48 -2.32 -13.19 -11.42
CA GLY A 48 -3.52 -13.70 -12.10
C GLY A 48 -4.81 -13.41 -11.32
N PHE A 49 -4.78 -13.51 -10.00
CA PHE A 49 -5.91 -13.15 -9.14
C PHE A 49 -6.27 -11.67 -9.30
N PHE A 50 -5.32 -10.76 -9.09
CA PHE A 50 -5.61 -9.33 -9.19
C PHE A 50 -5.98 -8.90 -10.60
N ALA A 51 -5.36 -9.48 -11.65
CA ALA A 51 -5.73 -9.20 -13.03
C ALA A 51 -7.22 -9.48 -13.28
N PHE A 52 -7.77 -10.59 -12.77
CA PHE A 52 -9.19 -10.87 -12.88
C PHE A 52 -10.03 -9.91 -12.04
N HIS A 53 -9.69 -9.77 -10.77
CA HIS A 53 -10.52 -9.05 -9.80
C HIS A 53 -10.60 -7.55 -10.10
N TYR A 54 -9.53 -6.89 -10.52
CA TYR A 54 -9.56 -5.45 -10.83
C TYR A 54 -10.59 -5.10 -11.90
N SER A 55 -10.65 -5.86 -12.99
CA SER A 55 -11.62 -5.58 -14.06
C SER A 55 -13.02 -6.12 -13.74
N ALA A 56 -13.12 -7.30 -13.15
CA ALA A 56 -14.41 -7.90 -12.77
C ALA A 56 -15.14 -7.09 -11.68
N SER A 57 -14.39 -6.53 -10.73
CA SER A 57 -14.95 -5.65 -9.68
C SER A 57 -15.54 -4.38 -10.26
N ASN A 58 -14.87 -3.77 -11.25
CA ASN A 58 -15.36 -2.56 -11.89
C ASN A 58 -16.66 -2.82 -12.66
N VAL A 59 -16.74 -3.95 -13.38
CA VAL A 59 -18.00 -4.38 -14.01
C VAL A 59 -19.10 -4.57 -12.97
N ALA A 60 -18.79 -5.24 -11.84
CA ALA A 60 -19.77 -5.49 -10.77
C ALA A 60 -20.18 -4.20 -10.04
N ALA A 61 -19.24 -3.27 -9.77
CA ALA A 61 -19.54 -1.96 -9.20
C ALA A 61 -20.43 -1.12 -10.12
N ALA A 62 -20.27 -1.25 -11.45
CA ALA A 62 -21.16 -0.64 -12.43
C ALA A 62 -22.53 -1.35 -12.58
N PHE A 63 -22.87 -2.27 -11.67
CA PHE A 63 -24.07 -3.11 -11.70
C PHE A 63 -24.11 -4.07 -12.89
N GLY A 64 -22.95 -4.59 -13.29
CA GLY A 64 -22.85 -5.67 -14.26
C GLY A 64 -22.58 -7.03 -13.60
N LYS A 65 -23.02 -8.09 -14.27
CA LYS A 65 -22.60 -9.46 -13.96
C LYS A 65 -21.49 -9.84 -14.94
N PRO A 66 -20.25 -10.06 -14.50
CA PRO A 66 -19.16 -10.50 -15.37
C PRO A 66 -19.52 -11.79 -16.12
N GLU A 67 -19.29 -11.84 -17.44
CA GLU A 67 -19.62 -12.99 -18.29
C GLU A 67 -18.42 -13.45 -19.14
N PHE A 68 -17.60 -12.53 -19.61
CA PHE A 68 -16.45 -12.82 -20.49
C PHE A 68 -15.21 -12.12 -20.00
N ALA A 69 -14.06 -12.74 -20.20
CA ALA A 69 -12.76 -12.17 -19.86
C ALA A 69 -11.73 -12.44 -20.97
N LEU A 70 -10.81 -11.48 -21.14
CA LEU A 70 -9.58 -11.62 -21.93
C LEU A 70 -8.41 -11.28 -21.02
N LEU A 71 -7.28 -11.96 -21.21
CA LEU A 71 -6.05 -11.73 -20.44
C LEU A 71 -4.92 -11.35 -21.41
N ASP A 72 -4.27 -10.22 -21.17
CA ASP A 72 -3.03 -9.83 -21.80
C ASP A 72 -1.88 -9.92 -20.79
N LEU A 73 -0.90 -10.78 -21.07
CA LEU A 73 0.24 -11.05 -20.21
C LEU A 73 1.54 -10.64 -20.89
N VAL A 74 2.08 -9.51 -20.45
CA VAL A 74 3.38 -8.97 -20.89
C VAL A 74 4.45 -9.45 -19.93
N LEU A 75 5.49 -10.11 -20.46
CA LEU A 75 6.55 -10.74 -19.69
C LEU A 75 7.92 -10.15 -20.06
N PRO A 76 8.86 -10.06 -19.11
CA PRO A 76 10.25 -9.72 -19.43
C PRO A 76 10.94 -10.84 -20.21
N PRO A 77 12.02 -10.51 -20.95
CA PRO A 77 12.88 -11.53 -21.57
C PRO A 77 13.39 -12.53 -20.53
N GLY A 78 13.37 -13.81 -20.86
CA GLY A 78 13.83 -14.87 -19.96
C GLY A 78 12.89 -15.23 -18.81
N TYR A 79 11.70 -14.62 -18.73
CA TYR A 79 10.74 -14.96 -17.68
C TYR A 79 10.38 -16.47 -17.74
N PRO A 80 10.42 -17.20 -16.58
CA PRO A 80 10.17 -18.64 -16.55
C PRO A 80 8.77 -19.02 -17.03
N GLU A 81 8.67 -20.01 -17.92
CA GLU A 81 7.40 -20.47 -18.49
C GLU A 81 6.45 -20.98 -17.41
N GLU A 82 6.95 -21.75 -16.44
CA GLU A 82 6.13 -22.27 -15.34
C GLU A 82 5.49 -21.16 -14.49
N LYS A 83 6.19 -20.04 -14.29
CA LYS A 83 5.63 -18.87 -13.61
C LYS A 83 4.54 -18.20 -14.46
N ALA A 84 4.76 -18.07 -15.77
CA ALA A 84 3.74 -17.56 -16.70
C ALA A 84 2.48 -18.44 -16.68
N LEU A 85 2.66 -19.77 -16.72
CA LEU A 85 1.57 -20.73 -16.60
C LEU A 85 0.82 -20.62 -15.26
N SER A 86 1.53 -20.40 -14.16
CA SER A 86 0.89 -20.20 -12.84
C SER A 86 -0.01 -18.96 -12.81
N ILE A 87 0.42 -17.86 -13.41
CA ILE A 87 -0.38 -16.62 -13.51
C ILE A 87 -1.66 -16.88 -14.33
N VAL A 88 -1.53 -17.52 -15.49
CA VAL A 88 -2.68 -17.84 -16.36
C VAL A 88 -3.63 -18.80 -15.66
N ARG A 89 -3.13 -19.82 -14.94
CA ARG A 89 -3.94 -20.77 -14.17
C ARG A 89 -4.71 -20.08 -13.05
N ALA A 90 -4.06 -19.17 -12.31
CA ALA A 90 -4.71 -18.37 -11.25
C ALA A 90 -5.86 -17.53 -11.84
N PHE A 91 -5.62 -16.83 -12.94
CA PHE A 91 -6.65 -16.06 -13.65
C PHE A 91 -7.83 -16.94 -14.11
N ALA A 92 -7.53 -18.05 -14.76
CA ALA A 92 -8.55 -19.00 -15.26
C ALA A 92 -9.34 -19.65 -14.10
N SER A 93 -8.71 -19.89 -12.96
CA SER A 93 -9.38 -20.39 -11.76
C SER A 93 -10.42 -19.39 -11.23
N GLU A 94 -10.09 -18.12 -11.18
CA GLU A 94 -11.03 -17.07 -10.77
C GLU A 94 -12.17 -16.92 -11.80
N CYS A 95 -11.85 -16.95 -13.10
CA CYS A 95 -12.89 -16.99 -14.13
C CYS A 95 -13.88 -18.13 -13.90
N LYS A 96 -13.38 -19.33 -13.62
CA LYS A 96 -14.21 -20.51 -13.32
C LYS A 96 -15.04 -20.34 -12.03
N ARG A 97 -14.42 -19.79 -10.96
CA ARG A 97 -15.07 -19.55 -9.66
C ARG A 97 -16.30 -18.64 -9.81
N TYR A 98 -16.22 -17.63 -10.67
CA TYR A 98 -17.31 -16.68 -10.90
C TYR A 98 -18.17 -16.97 -12.13
N GLY A 99 -17.96 -18.10 -12.80
CA GLY A 99 -18.72 -18.49 -14.01
C GLY A 99 -18.47 -17.58 -15.21
N VAL A 100 -17.29 -16.94 -15.25
CA VAL A 100 -16.85 -16.06 -16.35
C VAL A 100 -16.12 -16.91 -17.40
N LYS A 101 -16.46 -16.72 -18.67
CA LYS A 101 -15.80 -17.42 -19.77
C LYS A 101 -14.53 -16.68 -20.19
N LEU A 102 -13.36 -17.29 -20.02
CA LEU A 102 -12.12 -16.83 -20.63
C LEU A 102 -12.19 -17.10 -22.13
N VAL A 103 -12.22 -16.04 -22.95
CA VAL A 103 -12.46 -16.14 -24.39
C VAL A 103 -11.21 -15.95 -25.23
N GLY A 104 -10.13 -15.45 -24.67
CA GLY A 104 -8.87 -15.24 -25.36
C GLY A 104 -7.94 -14.31 -24.61
N GLY A 105 -6.93 -13.84 -25.30
CA GLY A 105 -5.94 -12.92 -24.78
C GLY A 105 -4.65 -12.97 -25.58
N HIS A 106 -3.60 -12.39 -25.01
CA HIS A 106 -2.26 -12.40 -25.57
C HIS A 106 -1.25 -12.74 -24.46
N THR A 107 -0.14 -13.38 -24.85
CA THR A 107 1.00 -13.63 -23.94
C THR A 107 2.28 -13.49 -24.74
N GLY A 108 3.15 -12.58 -24.33
CA GLY A 108 4.41 -12.33 -25.04
C GLY A 108 5.54 -11.86 -24.12
N ARG A 109 6.79 -12.07 -24.58
CA ARG A 109 7.99 -11.52 -23.95
C ARG A 109 8.47 -10.33 -24.76
N TYR A 110 8.76 -9.22 -24.08
CA TYR A 110 9.13 -7.97 -24.73
C TYR A 110 10.36 -7.35 -24.07
N GLU A 111 11.31 -6.89 -24.90
CA GLU A 111 12.38 -6.02 -24.43
C GLU A 111 11.78 -4.74 -23.85
N GLY A 112 12.28 -4.27 -22.73
CA GLY A 112 11.71 -3.12 -22.02
C GLY A 112 10.67 -3.46 -20.96
N ALA A 113 10.13 -4.68 -20.92
CA ALA A 113 9.40 -5.18 -19.78
C ALA A 113 10.41 -5.66 -18.72
N GLU A 114 10.44 -5.01 -17.56
CA GLU A 114 11.34 -5.40 -16.46
C GLU A 114 10.68 -6.41 -15.50
N TYR A 115 9.37 -6.58 -15.56
CA TYR A 115 8.54 -7.41 -14.69
C TYR A 115 7.25 -7.83 -15.43
N PRO A 116 6.56 -8.88 -14.93
CA PRO A 116 5.31 -9.29 -15.53
C PRO A 116 4.20 -8.26 -15.28
N ILE A 117 3.41 -8.00 -16.30
CA ILE A 117 2.19 -7.18 -16.24
C ILE A 117 1.05 -8.04 -16.77
N ALA A 118 -0.01 -8.18 -16.00
CA ALA A 118 -1.21 -8.87 -16.42
C ALA A 118 -2.38 -7.90 -16.53
N SER A 119 -2.78 -7.55 -17.75
CA SER A 119 -3.96 -6.74 -17.99
C SER A 119 -5.14 -7.62 -18.35
N SER A 120 -6.33 -7.32 -17.83
CA SER A 120 -7.52 -8.02 -18.28
C SER A 120 -8.59 -7.06 -18.77
N THR A 121 -9.37 -7.52 -19.73
CA THR A 121 -10.63 -6.92 -20.11
C THR A 121 -11.74 -7.86 -19.67
N VAL A 122 -12.69 -7.34 -18.87
CA VAL A 122 -13.88 -8.08 -18.45
C VAL A 122 -15.12 -7.40 -19.01
N LEU A 123 -15.97 -8.23 -19.64
CA LEU A 123 -17.28 -7.80 -20.11
C LEU A 123 -18.36 -8.48 -19.29
N GLY A 124 -19.42 -7.73 -19.00
CA GLY A 124 -20.54 -8.26 -18.22
C GLY A 124 -21.86 -7.64 -18.61
N ARG A 125 -22.93 -8.41 -18.41
CA ARG A 125 -24.27 -7.92 -18.71
C ARG A 125 -24.75 -7.00 -17.60
N ARG A 126 -25.29 -5.84 -17.96
CA ARG A 126 -25.91 -4.93 -17.00
C ARG A 126 -27.16 -5.57 -16.38
N VAL A 127 -27.21 -5.63 -15.04
CA VAL A 127 -28.36 -6.17 -14.29
C VAL A 127 -29.29 -5.06 -13.76
N ARG A 128 -28.74 -3.85 -13.59
CA ARG A 128 -29.52 -2.65 -13.23
C ARG A 128 -28.79 -1.39 -13.66
N VAL A 129 -29.53 -0.27 -13.71
CA VAL A 129 -28.95 1.04 -14.06
C VAL A 129 -28.56 1.79 -12.77
N ARG A 130 -27.37 2.42 -12.78
CA ARG A 130 -26.98 3.38 -11.74
C ARG A 130 -27.90 4.57 -11.75
N ARG A 131 -28.21 5.09 -10.57
CA ARG A 131 -28.98 6.32 -10.39
C ARG A 131 -28.09 7.39 -9.78
N ALA A 132 -28.26 8.64 -10.24
CA ALA A 132 -27.50 9.76 -9.69
C ALA A 132 -27.81 9.95 -8.20
N PRO A 133 -26.81 10.22 -7.37
CA PRO A 133 -26.99 10.59 -5.98
C PRO A 133 -27.78 11.89 -5.87
N GLY A 134 -28.76 11.92 -4.96
CA GLY A 134 -29.53 13.10 -4.57
C GLY A 134 -29.09 13.63 -3.22
N GLU A 135 -29.39 14.88 -2.92
CA GLU A 135 -29.15 15.44 -1.60
C GLU A 135 -29.93 14.66 -0.53
N GLY A 136 -29.30 14.38 0.60
CA GLY A 136 -29.84 13.56 1.69
C GLY A 136 -29.59 12.05 1.53
N ASP A 137 -29.21 11.56 0.35
CA ASP A 137 -28.85 10.15 0.18
C ASP A 137 -27.74 9.74 1.15
N GLU A 138 -27.77 8.49 1.55
CA GLU A 138 -26.85 7.91 2.52
C GLU A 138 -25.59 7.36 1.84
N VAL A 139 -24.43 7.70 2.41
CA VAL A 139 -23.10 7.21 1.94
C VAL A 139 -22.60 6.14 2.89
N TYR A 140 -22.33 4.96 2.36
CA TYR A 140 -21.84 3.81 3.12
C TYR A 140 -20.45 3.41 2.66
N LEU A 141 -19.66 2.89 3.60
CA LEU A 141 -18.50 2.07 3.31
C LEU A 141 -18.86 0.60 3.49
N VAL A 142 -18.54 -0.24 2.51
CA VAL A 142 -18.66 -1.69 2.58
C VAL A 142 -17.27 -2.30 2.61
N GLY A 143 -16.94 -2.99 3.70
CA GLY A 143 -15.58 -3.41 4.05
C GLY A 143 -14.87 -2.39 4.93
N VAL A 144 -13.55 -2.42 4.95
CA VAL A 144 -12.69 -1.59 5.81
C VAL A 144 -11.65 -0.83 5.01
N VAL A 145 -11.29 0.37 5.46
CA VAL A 145 -10.18 1.15 4.88
C VAL A 145 -8.85 0.58 5.34
N GLY A 146 -7.88 0.47 4.42
CA GLY A 146 -6.50 0.15 4.76
C GLY A 146 -6.17 -1.34 4.86
N ALA A 147 -7.05 -2.27 4.47
CA ALA A 147 -6.71 -3.69 4.37
C ALA A 147 -5.57 -3.92 3.35
N GLU A 148 -5.68 -3.34 2.15
CA GLU A 148 -4.63 -3.39 1.14
C GLU A 148 -3.35 -2.68 1.60
N ALA A 149 -3.48 -1.54 2.28
CA ALA A 149 -2.34 -0.85 2.88
C ALA A 149 -1.61 -1.71 3.92
N ALA A 150 -2.36 -2.45 4.76
CA ALA A 150 -1.79 -3.41 5.70
C ALA A 150 -1.04 -4.52 4.97
N TRP A 151 -1.64 -5.08 3.91
CA TRP A 151 -1.02 -6.10 3.09
C TRP A 151 0.25 -5.61 2.38
N LEU A 152 0.23 -4.41 1.80
CA LEU A 152 1.39 -3.77 1.18
C LEU A 152 2.51 -3.51 2.20
N ALA A 153 2.16 -3.16 3.43
CA ALA A 153 3.11 -2.98 4.54
C ALA A 153 3.62 -4.31 5.13
N GLY A 154 3.20 -5.47 4.60
CA GLY A 154 3.69 -6.79 5.00
C GLY A 154 2.87 -7.48 6.09
N ALA A 155 1.70 -6.96 6.45
CA ALA A 155 0.78 -7.68 7.34
C ALA A 155 0.14 -8.86 6.62
N GLU A 156 -0.13 -9.95 7.35
CA GLU A 156 -0.97 -11.03 6.86
C GLU A 156 -2.41 -10.53 6.74
N VAL A 157 -2.94 -10.55 5.54
CA VAL A 157 -4.33 -10.19 5.19
C VAL A 157 -4.84 -11.27 4.27
N GLU A 158 -6.05 -11.75 4.54
CA GLU A 158 -6.68 -12.77 3.69
C GLU A 158 -6.94 -12.19 2.29
N VAL A 159 -6.68 -12.98 1.25
CA VAL A 159 -6.79 -12.51 -0.14
C VAL A 159 -8.22 -12.10 -0.51
N GLU A 160 -9.20 -12.68 0.16
CA GLU A 160 -10.62 -12.35 0.01
C GLU A 160 -10.97 -10.95 0.54
N GLU A 161 -10.20 -10.42 1.48
CA GLU A 161 -10.35 -9.04 1.95
C GLU A 161 -9.84 -8.04 0.90
N LEU A 162 -8.94 -8.49 0.02
CA LEU A 162 -8.32 -7.68 -1.04
C LEU A 162 -9.12 -7.70 -2.35
N THR A 163 -10.42 -7.95 -2.30
CA THR A 163 -11.30 -7.84 -3.47
C THR A 163 -12.71 -7.37 -3.10
N PRO A 164 -13.25 -6.38 -3.81
CA PRO A 164 -14.64 -5.93 -3.60
C PRO A 164 -15.64 -6.76 -4.42
N LEU A 165 -15.20 -7.62 -5.35
CA LEU A 165 -16.08 -8.32 -6.29
C LEU A 165 -17.24 -9.10 -5.62
N PRO A 166 -17.01 -9.98 -4.61
CA PRO A 166 -18.10 -10.70 -3.96
C PRO A 166 -19.12 -9.77 -3.29
N LYS A 167 -18.62 -8.69 -2.69
CA LYS A 167 -19.44 -7.67 -2.02
C LYS A 167 -20.31 -6.93 -3.03
N ALA A 168 -19.71 -6.48 -4.14
CA ALA A 168 -20.42 -5.77 -5.20
C ALA A 168 -21.55 -6.63 -5.81
N LEU A 169 -21.27 -7.91 -6.10
CA LEU A 169 -22.27 -8.84 -6.65
C LEU A 169 -23.45 -9.07 -5.69
N LYS A 170 -23.22 -9.21 -4.39
CA LYS A 170 -24.29 -9.32 -3.39
C LYS A 170 -25.11 -8.05 -3.28
N LEU A 171 -24.45 -6.89 -3.26
CA LEU A 171 -25.09 -5.58 -3.12
C LEU A 171 -26.00 -5.22 -4.30
N GLN A 172 -25.83 -5.83 -5.47
CA GLN A 172 -26.75 -5.65 -6.60
C GLN A 172 -28.21 -6.04 -6.26
N GLY A 173 -28.42 -6.87 -5.24
CA GLY A 173 -29.74 -7.22 -4.72
C GLY A 173 -30.38 -6.19 -3.79
N ALA A 174 -29.68 -5.14 -3.38
CA ALA A 174 -30.20 -4.12 -2.48
C ALA A 174 -31.10 -3.12 -3.24
N GLU A 175 -32.41 -3.06 -2.91
CA GLU A 175 -33.43 -2.34 -3.70
C GLU A 175 -33.17 -0.83 -3.82
N ARG A 176 -32.83 -0.16 -2.71
CA ARG A 176 -32.69 1.31 -2.63
C ARG A 176 -31.26 1.78 -2.91
N LEU A 177 -30.36 0.90 -3.29
CA LEU A 177 -29.00 1.22 -3.68
C LEU A 177 -29.00 1.97 -5.01
N LYS A 178 -28.30 3.09 -5.10
CA LYS A 178 -28.20 3.95 -6.29
C LYS A 178 -26.95 3.73 -7.10
N LEU A 179 -25.79 3.61 -6.41
CA LEU A 179 -24.50 3.36 -7.03
C LEU A 179 -23.57 2.58 -6.09
N LEU A 180 -22.61 1.92 -6.70
CA LEU A 180 -21.39 1.39 -6.08
C LEU A 180 -20.21 1.99 -6.80
N HIS A 181 -19.09 2.12 -6.09
CA HIS A 181 -17.80 2.52 -6.66
C HIS A 181 -16.68 1.84 -5.86
N ASP A 182 -15.65 1.32 -6.55
CA ASP A 182 -14.54 0.66 -5.87
C ASP A 182 -13.63 1.66 -5.15
N VAL A 183 -13.08 1.23 -4.04
CA VAL A 183 -12.04 1.98 -3.33
C VAL A 183 -10.70 1.40 -3.73
N SER A 184 -9.82 2.23 -4.33
CA SER A 184 -8.55 1.78 -4.87
C SER A 184 -7.35 2.55 -4.29
N GLU A 185 -6.31 2.83 -5.08
CA GLU A 185 -5.05 3.47 -4.67
C GLU A 185 -5.21 4.79 -3.91
N GLY A 186 -6.22 5.59 -4.24
CA GLY A 186 -6.53 6.87 -3.57
C GLY A 186 -7.24 6.72 -2.22
N GLY A 187 -7.51 5.49 -1.80
CA GLY A 187 -8.27 5.19 -0.60
C GLY A 187 -9.71 5.66 -0.69
N LEU A 188 -10.39 5.66 0.45
CA LEU A 188 -11.78 6.10 0.56
C LEU A 188 -11.95 7.56 0.10
N LEU A 189 -11.03 8.44 0.47
CA LEU A 189 -11.11 9.86 0.09
C LEU A 189 -11.00 10.04 -1.42
N GLY A 190 -10.14 9.28 -2.10
CA GLY A 190 -10.03 9.27 -3.56
C GLY A 190 -11.33 8.83 -4.23
N ALA A 191 -11.90 7.70 -3.80
CA ALA A 191 -13.14 7.16 -4.33
C ALA A 191 -14.33 8.14 -4.14
N LEU A 192 -14.44 8.75 -2.97
CA LEU A 192 -15.48 9.77 -2.70
C LEU A 192 -15.31 11.01 -3.59
N LEU A 193 -14.07 11.46 -3.84
CA LEU A 193 -13.79 12.58 -4.73
C LEU A 193 -14.12 12.25 -6.19
N GLU A 194 -13.87 11.03 -6.64
CA GLU A 194 -14.25 10.55 -7.98
C GLU A 194 -15.77 10.57 -8.15
N VAL A 195 -16.53 10.04 -7.19
CA VAL A 195 -18.00 10.10 -7.18
C VAL A 195 -18.50 11.54 -7.14
N SER A 196 -17.94 12.38 -6.28
CA SER A 196 -18.28 13.79 -6.16
C SER A 196 -18.05 14.57 -7.46
N ALA A 197 -16.89 14.37 -8.10
CA ALA A 197 -16.54 15.03 -9.36
C ALA A 197 -17.42 14.58 -10.53
N PHE A 198 -17.77 13.28 -10.57
CA PHE A 198 -18.60 12.71 -11.62
C PHE A 198 -20.05 13.23 -11.55
N TYR A 199 -20.67 13.20 -10.37
CA TYR A 199 -22.06 13.59 -10.18
C TYR A 199 -22.26 15.06 -9.78
N ARG A 200 -21.17 15.81 -9.55
CA ARG A 200 -21.17 17.21 -9.09
C ARG A 200 -21.99 17.40 -7.80
N ARG A 201 -21.75 16.50 -6.84
CA ARG A 201 -22.35 16.53 -5.50
C ARG A 201 -21.27 16.52 -4.44
N VAL A 202 -21.38 17.37 -3.43
CA VAL A 202 -20.52 17.30 -2.24
C VAL A 202 -20.91 16.06 -1.44
N LEU A 203 -19.94 15.29 -0.98
CA LEU A 203 -20.18 14.17 -0.08
C LEU A 203 -19.67 14.54 1.31
N SER A 204 -20.49 14.39 2.34
CA SER A 204 -20.11 14.66 3.74
C SER A 204 -19.84 13.32 4.45
N VAL A 205 -18.73 13.21 5.17
CA VAL A 205 -18.30 11.99 5.86
C VAL A 205 -17.84 12.32 7.27
N GLU A 206 -18.25 11.50 8.22
CA GLU A 206 -17.80 11.51 9.62
C GLU A 206 -16.64 10.52 9.78
N ARG A 207 -15.41 11.02 9.99
CA ARG A 207 -14.20 10.20 10.16
C ARG A 207 -14.36 9.12 11.23
N GLY A 208 -14.98 9.46 12.36
CA GLY A 208 -15.20 8.54 13.47
C GLY A 208 -16.10 7.35 13.16
N ARG A 209 -16.82 7.38 12.04
CA ARG A 209 -17.67 6.26 11.58
C ARG A 209 -16.98 5.34 10.59
N VAL A 210 -15.80 5.72 10.08
CA VAL A 210 -15.09 4.94 9.05
C VAL A 210 -14.30 3.82 9.73
N PRO A 211 -14.63 2.54 9.48
CA PRO A 211 -13.85 1.42 9.98
C PRO A 211 -12.49 1.35 9.28
N ILE A 212 -11.43 1.30 10.10
CA ILE A 212 -10.04 1.18 9.64
C ILE A 212 -9.55 -0.21 10.02
N HIS A 213 -8.87 -0.88 9.09
CA HIS A 213 -8.30 -2.19 9.33
C HIS A 213 -7.30 -2.13 10.50
N PRO A 214 -7.35 -3.06 11.49
CA PRO A 214 -6.56 -2.97 12.73
C PRO A 214 -5.04 -3.03 12.49
N ARG A 215 -4.61 -3.63 11.37
CA ARG A 215 -3.21 -3.70 10.96
C ARG A 215 -2.82 -2.63 9.93
N ALA A 216 -3.72 -1.67 9.64
CA ALA A 216 -3.39 -0.58 8.71
C ALA A 216 -2.23 0.26 9.27
N PRO A 217 -1.23 0.62 8.45
CA PRO A 217 -0.10 1.43 8.90
C PRO A 217 -0.56 2.84 9.29
N ARG A 218 -0.03 3.36 10.36
CA ARG A 218 -0.31 4.72 10.85
C ARG A 218 0.51 5.76 10.07
N LEU A 219 0.20 5.93 8.79
CA LEU A 219 0.93 6.78 7.86
C LEU A 219 0.00 7.76 7.16
N GLY A 220 0.35 9.05 7.22
CA GLY A 220 -0.36 10.10 6.50
C GLY A 220 -1.85 10.20 6.85
N GLU A 221 -2.68 10.46 5.83
CA GLU A 221 -4.15 10.55 5.95
C GLU A 221 -4.76 9.15 5.91
N PRO A 222 -5.40 8.67 7.00
CA PRO A 222 -5.94 7.31 7.04
C PRO A 222 -6.96 7.01 5.94
N LEU A 223 -7.79 8.01 5.57
CA LEU A 223 -8.81 7.85 4.52
C LEU A 223 -8.23 7.78 3.10
N SER A 224 -6.93 8.07 2.93
CA SER A 224 -6.21 7.96 1.66
C SER A 224 -5.35 6.68 1.56
N LEU A 225 -5.42 5.78 2.54
CA LEU A 225 -4.72 4.50 2.49
C LEU A 225 -5.28 3.62 1.36
N PRO A 226 -4.44 2.97 0.54
CA PRO A 226 -4.87 1.96 -0.43
C PRO A 226 -5.83 0.95 0.21
N SER A 227 -6.97 0.73 -0.41
CA SER A 227 -8.07 0.00 0.23
C SER A 227 -8.87 -0.83 -0.77
N TYR A 228 -8.20 -1.40 -1.77
CA TYR A 228 -8.83 -2.36 -2.67
C TYR A 228 -9.39 -3.53 -1.83
N GLY A 229 -10.65 -3.84 -2.07
CA GLY A 229 -11.43 -4.73 -1.21
C GLY A 229 -12.63 -4.02 -0.57
N ALA A 230 -12.61 -2.69 -0.48
CA ALA A 230 -13.74 -1.90 -0.01
C ALA A 230 -14.53 -1.27 -1.17
N LEU A 231 -15.76 -0.85 -0.87
CA LEU A 231 -16.65 -0.14 -1.80
C LEU A 231 -17.29 1.06 -1.12
N VAL A 232 -17.44 2.14 -1.87
CA VAL A 232 -18.40 3.19 -1.58
C VAL A 232 -19.77 2.77 -2.13
N ALA A 233 -20.80 2.84 -1.31
CA ALA A 233 -22.18 2.63 -1.74
C ALA A 233 -23.00 3.88 -1.42
N VAL A 234 -23.84 4.31 -2.36
CA VAL A 234 -24.80 5.38 -2.11
C VAL A 234 -26.21 4.82 -2.28
N ALA A 235 -27.03 5.04 -1.26
CA ALA A 235 -28.40 4.56 -1.22
C ALA A 235 -29.35 5.69 -0.84
N GLU A 236 -30.64 5.53 -1.17
CA GLU A 236 -31.67 6.49 -0.78
C GLU A 236 -31.74 6.61 0.75
N GLU A 237 -32.09 7.79 1.22
CA GLU A 237 -32.31 8.04 2.65
C GLU A 237 -33.31 7.03 3.24
N GLY A 238 -32.96 6.49 4.43
CA GLY A 238 -33.73 5.44 5.09
C GLY A 238 -33.68 4.09 4.37
N SER A 239 -32.62 3.82 3.61
CA SER A 239 -32.43 2.58 2.84
C SER A 239 -32.27 1.34 3.70
N ARG A 240 -31.78 1.51 4.95
CA ARG A 240 -31.42 0.41 5.85
C ARG A 240 -30.43 -0.57 5.19
N LEU A 241 -29.45 -0.05 4.45
CA LEU A 241 -28.46 -0.89 3.75
C LEU A 241 -27.63 -1.72 4.74
N GLU A 242 -27.38 -1.24 5.96
CA GLU A 242 -26.72 -2.05 7.00
C GLU A 242 -27.49 -3.31 7.33
N ASP A 243 -28.84 -3.27 7.42
CA ASP A 243 -29.67 -4.46 7.65
C ASP A 243 -29.57 -5.47 6.51
N PHE A 244 -29.50 -4.99 5.26
CA PHE A 244 -29.25 -5.83 4.09
C PHE A 244 -27.86 -6.48 4.18
N CYS A 245 -26.83 -5.69 4.48
CA CYS A 245 -25.46 -6.18 4.62
C CYS A 245 -25.34 -7.27 5.69
N VAL A 246 -25.97 -7.10 6.85
CA VAL A 246 -25.98 -8.11 7.93
C VAL A 246 -26.56 -9.43 7.43
N ARG A 247 -27.68 -9.40 6.69
CA ARG A 247 -28.30 -10.63 6.13
C ARG A 247 -27.41 -11.33 5.11
N GLU A 248 -26.63 -10.54 4.33
CA GLU A 248 -25.70 -11.05 3.32
C GLU A 248 -24.32 -11.41 3.88
N GLY A 249 -24.10 -11.19 5.18
CA GLY A 249 -22.78 -11.41 5.82
C GLY A 249 -21.73 -10.44 5.33
N LEU A 250 -22.11 -9.17 5.08
CA LEU A 250 -21.23 -8.09 4.67
C LEU A 250 -21.00 -7.11 5.82
N GLU A 251 -19.80 -6.59 5.93
CA GLU A 251 -19.50 -5.46 6.80
C GLU A 251 -19.83 -4.16 6.06
N CYS A 252 -20.77 -3.39 6.61
CA CYS A 252 -21.32 -2.18 5.99
C CYS A 252 -21.51 -1.13 7.07
N ARG A 253 -21.12 0.11 6.80
CA ARG A 253 -21.25 1.20 7.77
C ARG A 253 -21.73 2.47 7.10
N LEU A 254 -22.79 3.08 7.63
CA LEU A 254 -23.19 4.42 7.27
C LEU A 254 -22.11 5.42 7.76
N ILE A 255 -21.43 6.07 6.81
CA ILE A 255 -20.31 6.97 7.09
C ILE A 255 -20.63 8.45 6.84
N GLY A 256 -21.71 8.75 6.11
CA GLY A 256 -22.03 10.11 5.75
C GLY A 256 -23.25 10.26 4.87
N ARG A 257 -23.39 11.43 4.24
CA ARG A 257 -24.51 11.78 3.37
C ARG A 257 -24.09 12.56 2.14
N VAL A 258 -24.92 12.53 1.13
CA VAL A 258 -24.81 13.39 -0.06
C VAL A 258 -25.36 14.77 0.25
N GLY A 259 -24.54 15.79 0.03
CA GLY A 259 -24.90 17.19 0.19
C GLY A 259 -25.39 17.84 -1.11
N GLY A 260 -25.38 19.16 -1.12
CA GLY A 260 -25.80 19.98 -2.26
C GLY A 260 -24.85 19.89 -3.47
N GLU A 261 -25.15 20.73 -4.48
CA GLU A 261 -24.31 20.80 -5.70
C GLU A 261 -22.91 21.31 -5.39
N GLY A 262 -21.91 20.72 -6.04
CA GLY A 262 -20.52 21.08 -5.90
C GLY A 262 -19.58 19.90 -6.15
N VAL A 263 -18.28 20.16 -6.01
CA VAL A 263 -17.22 19.13 -6.10
C VAL A 263 -16.36 19.21 -4.85
N GLY A 264 -16.24 18.10 -4.14
CA GLY A 264 -15.42 17.93 -2.94
C GLY A 264 -16.03 16.95 -1.97
N VAL A 265 -15.23 16.59 -0.98
CA VAL A 265 -15.63 15.76 0.16
C VAL A 265 -15.44 16.55 1.43
N GLU A 266 -16.48 16.69 2.21
CA GLU A 266 -16.44 17.29 3.52
C GLU A 266 -16.16 16.21 4.56
N VAL A 267 -15.04 16.32 5.25
CA VAL A 267 -14.66 15.41 6.33
C VAL A 267 -14.67 16.20 7.64
N ASP A 268 -15.57 15.84 8.55
CA ASP A 268 -15.74 16.52 9.84
C ASP A 268 -15.89 18.06 9.70
N GLY A 269 -16.62 18.53 8.69
CA GLY A 269 -16.85 19.96 8.41
C GLY A 269 -15.75 20.64 7.59
N VAL A 270 -14.69 19.94 7.18
CA VAL A 270 -13.61 20.49 6.35
C VAL A 270 -13.77 20.00 4.91
N LEU A 271 -13.98 20.91 3.97
CA LEU A 271 -14.12 20.60 2.55
C LEU A 271 -12.76 20.33 1.90
N LEU A 272 -12.56 19.11 1.42
CA LEU A 272 -11.39 18.65 0.68
C LEU A 272 -11.71 18.51 -0.81
N ARG A 273 -10.80 18.95 -1.69
CA ARG A 273 -10.93 18.87 -3.16
C ARG A 273 -9.86 18.01 -3.82
N ALA A 274 -8.95 17.48 -3.04
CA ALA A 274 -7.90 16.55 -3.47
C ALA A 274 -7.61 15.57 -2.35
N ALA A 275 -7.33 14.32 -2.69
CA ALA A 275 -6.81 13.33 -1.76
C ALA A 275 -5.28 13.45 -1.72
N PRO A 276 -4.64 13.46 -0.54
CA PRO A 276 -3.21 13.29 -0.45
C PRO A 276 -2.86 11.89 -0.98
N GLN A 277 -1.86 11.82 -1.85
CA GLN A 277 -1.40 10.53 -2.37
C GLN A 277 -0.75 9.73 -1.24
N SER A 278 -1.18 8.49 -1.06
CA SER A 278 -0.53 7.59 -0.13
C SER A 278 0.84 7.18 -0.66
N GLU A 279 1.86 7.29 0.18
CA GLU A 279 3.22 6.86 -0.18
C GLU A 279 3.32 5.33 -0.37
N LEU A 280 2.34 4.58 0.14
CA LEU A 280 2.22 3.14 -0.05
C LEU A 280 1.98 2.75 -1.51
N VAL A 281 1.47 3.65 -2.34
CA VAL A 281 1.33 3.43 -3.79
C VAL A 281 2.69 3.13 -4.45
N ALA A 282 3.78 3.66 -3.90
CA ALA A 282 5.13 3.32 -4.39
C ALA A 282 5.51 1.85 -4.20
N LEU A 283 4.79 1.10 -3.36
CA LEU A 283 5.01 -0.34 -3.15
C LEU A 283 4.45 -1.23 -4.28
N TYR A 284 3.62 -0.67 -5.16
CA TYR A 284 3.29 -1.31 -6.44
C TYR A 284 4.43 -1.20 -7.47
N ALA A 285 5.53 -0.53 -7.14
CA ALA A 285 6.69 -0.49 -8.03
C ALA A 285 7.34 -1.89 -8.08
N PRO A 286 7.70 -2.38 -9.27
CA PRO A 286 8.27 -3.72 -9.46
C PRO A 286 9.63 -3.93 -8.81
N SER A 287 10.34 -2.83 -8.53
CA SER A 287 11.58 -2.86 -7.73
C SER A 287 11.35 -3.30 -6.28
N VAL A 288 10.08 -3.38 -5.86
CA VAL A 288 9.62 -3.78 -4.53
C VAL A 288 8.80 -5.08 -4.62
N ALA A 289 8.90 -5.83 -5.73
CA ALA A 289 8.25 -7.13 -5.89
C ALA A 289 8.68 -8.09 -4.79
N GLY A 290 7.96 -8.09 -3.70
CA GLY A 290 8.14 -8.89 -2.50
C GLY A 290 7.26 -8.33 -1.40
N LYS A 291 6.24 -9.09 -0.99
CA LYS A 291 5.51 -8.84 0.24
C LYS A 291 6.45 -8.97 1.43
N GLY A 292 6.08 -8.35 2.52
CA GLY A 292 6.73 -8.53 3.79
C GLY A 292 7.87 -7.56 4.03
N GLU A 293 8.89 -8.06 4.69
CA GLU A 293 9.96 -7.25 5.25
C GLU A 293 10.75 -6.47 4.18
N ALA A 294 10.99 -7.06 3.01
CA ALA A 294 11.71 -6.39 1.92
C ALA A 294 10.96 -5.16 1.37
N ALA A 295 9.64 -5.25 1.23
CA ALA A 295 8.80 -4.13 0.80
C ALA A 295 8.80 -3.00 1.84
N ALA A 296 8.66 -3.34 3.12
CA ALA A 296 8.71 -2.36 4.21
C ALA A 296 10.07 -1.65 4.28
N VAL A 297 11.18 -2.38 4.07
CA VAL A 297 12.54 -1.83 3.98
C VAL A 297 12.67 -0.85 2.81
N ALA A 298 12.16 -1.20 1.62
CA ALA A 298 12.20 -0.31 0.45
C ALA A 298 11.47 1.01 0.70
N LEU A 299 10.26 0.92 1.25
CA LEU A 299 9.46 2.09 1.58
C LEU A 299 10.17 2.98 2.59
N ALA A 300 10.64 2.39 3.69
CA ALA A 300 11.35 3.14 4.71
C ALA A 300 12.64 3.78 4.18
N ALA A 301 13.41 3.07 3.36
CA ALA A 301 14.61 3.62 2.73
C ALA A 301 14.29 4.81 1.81
N SER A 302 13.20 4.71 1.02
CA SER A 302 12.75 5.80 0.15
C SER A 302 12.33 7.07 0.92
N LYS A 303 11.83 6.90 2.14
CA LYS A 303 11.49 8.00 3.06
C LYS A 303 12.73 8.56 3.75
N LEU A 304 13.62 7.71 4.23
CA LEU A 304 14.86 8.15 4.90
C LEU A 304 15.66 9.11 4.03
N VAL A 305 15.78 8.84 2.72
CA VAL A 305 16.55 9.71 1.81
C VAL A 305 15.92 11.08 1.60
N LYS A 306 14.67 11.27 1.99
CA LYS A 306 13.95 12.56 1.89
C LYS A 306 13.99 13.36 3.21
N LEU A 307 14.46 12.76 4.31
CA LEU A 307 14.54 13.45 5.60
C LEU A 307 15.66 14.50 5.58
N SER A 308 15.27 15.77 5.65
CA SER A 308 16.21 16.89 5.69
C SER A 308 17.09 16.83 6.94
N GLY A 309 18.39 16.90 6.77
CA GLY A 309 19.38 16.85 7.85
C GLY A 309 19.89 15.45 8.18
N LEU A 310 19.27 14.37 7.66
CA LEU A 310 19.73 13.00 7.88
C LEU A 310 21.11 12.74 7.27
N GLU A 311 21.45 13.42 6.19
CA GLU A 311 22.74 13.29 5.50
C GLU A 311 23.96 13.53 6.40
N ARG A 312 23.79 14.30 7.47
CA ARG A 312 24.85 14.57 8.48
C ARG A 312 25.21 13.32 9.28
N PHE A 313 24.26 12.38 9.40
CA PHE A 313 24.35 11.19 10.25
C PHE A 313 24.54 9.90 9.46
N VAL A 314 24.63 9.95 8.14
CA VAL A 314 24.96 8.79 7.31
C VAL A 314 26.46 8.53 7.38
N PRO A 315 26.91 7.28 7.76
CA PRO A 315 28.32 6.89 7.78
C PRO A 315 28.99 7.03 6.40
N GLU A 316 30.31 7.08 6.34
CA GLU A 316 31.04 7.16 5.07
C GLU A 316 30.81 5.90 4.22
N VAL A 317 30.75 4.74 4.84
CA VAL A 317 30.42 3.46 4.18
C VAL A 317 28.93 3.32 3.83
N GLY A 318 28.09 4.31 4.18
CA GLY A 318 26.65 4.32 3.98
C GLY A 318 25.86 3.72 5.16
N ALA A 319 24.62 4.16 5.28
CA ALA A 319 23.62 3.63 6.21
C ALA A 319 22.88 2.44 5.59
N ASN A 320 22.27 1.61 6.42
CA ASN A 320 21.31 0.61 5.98
C ASN A 320 20.11 0.59 6.93
N ILE A 321 18.99 0.12 6.44
CA ILE A 321 17.80 -0.18 7.22
C ILE A 321 17.44 -1.64 6.98
N ALA A 322 17.06 -2.35 8.03
CA ALA A 322 16.77 -3.77 7.97
C ALA A 322 15.50 -4.12 8.73
N TYR A 323 14.85 -5.19 8.31
CA TYR A 323 13.64 -5.71 8.94
C TYR A 323 13.66 -7.24 8.97
N ALA A 324 13.47 -7.81 10.16
CA ALA A 324 13.51 -9.24 10.40
C ALA A 324 12.11 -9.86 10.29
N LYS A 325 12.01 -11.08 9.75
CA LYS A 325 10.83 -11.93 9.87
C LYS A 325 10.49 -12.19 11.34
N PRO A 326 9.22 -12.48 11.67
CA PRO A 326 8.89 -12.99 13.00
C PRO A 326 9.72 -14.23 13.34
N GLY A 327 10.41 -14.21 14.49
CA GLY A 327 11.23 -15.33 14.93
C GLY A 327 12.49 -15.58 14.11
N ALA A 328 13.04 -14.58 13.43
CA ALA A 328 14.27 -14.65 12.64
C ALA A 328 15.41 -15.33 13.39
N ARG A 329 16.13 -16.25 12.70
CA ARG A 329 17.23 -17.03 13.27
C ARG A 329 18.52 -17.01 12.45
N VAL A 330 18.42 -16.72 11.17
CA VAL A 330 19.53 -16.68 10.21
C VAL A 330 19.55 -15.35 9.46
N GLU A 331 20.68 -15.00 8.84
CA GLU A 331 20.86 -13.74 8.14
C GLU A 331 19.82 -13.59 6.99
N GLU A 332 19.42 -14.69 6.36
CA GLU A 332 18.43 -14.78 5.28
C GLU A 332 16.98 -14.51 5.75
N ASP A 333 16.73 -14.44 7.05
CA ASP A 333 15.43 -14.03 7.60
C ASP A 333 15.32 -12.51 7.74
N VAL A 334 16.37 -11.76 7.39
CA VAL A 334 16.41 -10.30 7.56
C VAL A 334 16.59 -9.62 6.21
N ALA A 335 15.60 -8.80 5.83
CA ALA A 335 15.67 -7.96 4.64
C ALA A 335 16.42 -6.66 4.94
N ALA A 336 17.25 -6.20 3.98
CA ALA A 336 17.97 -4.93 4.02
C ALA A 336 18.26 -4.45 2.59
N ILE A 337 18.82 -3.25 2.42
CA ILE A 337 19.24 -2.73 1.10
C ILE A 337 20.62 -3.30 0.73
N GLU A 338 20.77 -3.92 -0.45
CA GLU A 338 22.02 -4.53 -0.93
C GLU A 338 23.19 -3.54 -1.02
N GLY A 339 22.95 -2.36 -1.60
CA GLY A 339 23.98 -1.35 -1.84
C GLY A 339 23.91 -0.15 -0.89
N ARG A 340 23.14 -0.19 0.19
CA ARG A 340 23.03 0.82 1.25
C ARG A 340 22.38 2.15 0.82
N ILE A 341 22.24 3.06 1.80
CA ILE A 341 21.86 4.47 1.63
C ILE A 341 23.14 5.28 1.71
N VAL A 342 23.48 6.01 0.66
CA VAL A 342 24.75 6.75 0.52
C VAL A 342 24.53 8.24 0.31
N ARG A 343 25.52 9.04 0.69
CA ARG A 343 25.58 10.47 0.37
C ARG A 343 26.07 10.66 -1.07
N THR A 344 25.42 11.55 -1.79
CA THR A 344 25.82 11.99 -3.13
C THR A 344 25.86 13.51 -3.19
N ALA A 345 26.40 14.08 -4.26
CA ALA A 345 26.37 15.52 -4.49
C ALA A 345 24.95 16.13 -4.57
N ARG A 346 23.93 15.28 -4.77
CA ARG A 346 22.52 15.68 -4.89
C ARG A 346 21.66 15.27 -3.69
N GLY A 347 22.27 14.89 -2.55
CA GLY A 347 21.59 14.42 -1.35
C GLY A 347 21.75 12.90 -1.15
N LEU A 348 20.90 12.32 -0.31
CA LEU A 348 20.90 10.89 -0.05
C LEU A 348 20.28 10.09 -1.20
N ARG A 349 20.81 8.90 -1.43
CA ARG A 349 20.30 7.97 -2.44
C ARG A 349 20.32 6.54 -1.91
N VAL A 350 19.25 5.78 -2.21
CA VAL A 350 19.22 4.34 -2.05
C VAL A 350 19.98 3.70 -3.21
N CYS A 351 20.97 2.87 -2.92
CA CYS A 351 21.75 2.11 -3.91
C CYS A 351 21.44 0.63 -3.76
N GLY A 352 20.96 0.00 -4.83
CA GLY A 352 20.55 -1.41 -4.83
C GLY A 352 19.10 -1.62 -4.44
N LYS A 353 18.71 -2.90 -4.42
CA LYS A 353 17.34 -3.36 -4.13
C LYS A 353 17.25 -3.90 -2.69
N PRO A 354 16.05 -3.96 -2.08
CA PRO A 354 15.87 -4.69 -0.84
C PRO A 354 15.99 -6.20 -1.10
N ALA A 355 16.78 -6.89 -0.29
CA ALA A 355 16.96 -8.33 -0.38
C ALA A 355 17.18 -8.94 1.00
N TYR A 356 16.80 -10.20 1.16
CA TYR A 356 17.11 -10.96 2.36
C TYR A 356 18.62 -11.33 2.41
N GLY A 357 19.21 -11.27 3.60
CA GLY A 357 20.66 -11.50 3.78
C GLY A 357 21.56 -10.35 3.34
N ALA A 358 21.00 -9.23 2.86
CA ALA A 358 21.76 -8.11 2.29
C ALA A 358 22.62 -7.32 3.29
N SER A 359 22.38 -7.43 4.60
CA SER A 359 23.17 -6.76 5.64
C SER A 359 23.52 -7.69 6.79
N ARG A 360 24.70 -8.28 6.78
CA ARG A 360 25.17 -9.16 7.86
C ARG A 360 25.20 -8.46 9.21
N HIS A 361 25.63 -7.20 9.26
CA HIS A 361 25.71 -6.44 10.51
C HIS A 361 24.34 -6.26 11.16
N LEU A 362 23.36 -5.69 10.45
CA LEU A 362 22.02 -5.47 11.00
C LEU A 362 21.26 -6.78 11.21
N ALA A 363 21.52 -7.81 10.39
CA ALA A 363 20.92 -9.13 10.59
C ALA A 363 21.32 -9.72 11.94
N ARG A 364 22.62 -9.74 12.28
CA ARG A 364 23.10 -10.21 13.59
C ARG A 364 22.49 -9.44 14.75
N VAL A 365 22.39 -8.11 14.64
CA VAL A 365 21.74 -7.28 15.66
C VAL A 365 20.28 -7.68 15.84
N LEU A 366 19.53 -7.80 14.73
CA LEU A 366 18.10 -8.10 14.78
C LEU A 366 17.80 -9.52 15.25
N ILE A 367 18.63 -10.51 14.90
CA ILE A 367 18.49 -11.88 15.40
C ILE A 367 18.61 -11.91 16.94
N GLU A 368 19.56 -11.20 17.53
CA GLU A 368 19.68 -11.13 18.98
C GLU A 368 18.57 -10.27 19.61
N ALA A 369 18.15 -9.18 18.94
CA ALA A 369 17.05 -8.33 19.42
C ALA A 369 15.72 -9.10 19.46
N VAL A 370 15.36 -9.82 18.39
CA VAL A 370 14.11 -10.61 18.29
C VAL A 370 14.07 -11.75 19.31
N LYS A 371 15.20 -12.37 19.65
CA LYS A 371 15.28 -13.38 20.73
C LYS A 371 14.91 -12.81 22.10
N ARG A 372 15.21 -11.52 22.35
CA ARG A 372 14.93 -10.83 23.63
C ARG A 372 13.55 -10.21 23.66
N ASP A 373 13.18 -9.51 22.61
CA ASP A 373 11.85 -8.91 22.43
C ASP A 373 11.40 -9.14 20.98
N PRO A 374 10.42 -10.07 20.73
CA PRO A 374 9.91 -10.37 19.39
C PRO A 374 9.35 -9.18 18.63
N ARG A 375 9.08 -8.06 19.29
CA ARG A 375 8.60 -6.83 18.65
C ARG A 375 9.73 -6.02 18.03
N ARG A 376 10.99 -6.19 18.46
CA ARG A 376 12.14 -5.42 17.97
C ARG A 376 12.69 -6.01 16.68
N ARG A 377 11.94 -5.83 15.61
CA ARG A 377 12.20 -6.45 14.30
C ARG A 377 12.90 -5.54 13.29
N ALA A 378 12.95 -4.21 13.53
CA ALA A 378 13.57 -3.25 12.62
C ALA A 378 14.80 -2.58 13.23
N ALA A 379 15.82 -2.31 12.39
CA ALA A 379 17.02 -1.60 12.77
C ALA A 379 17.52 -0.68 11.65
N VAL A 380 18.12 0.45 12.04
CA VAL A 380 18.86 1.36 11.16
C VAL A 380 20.21 1.66 11.77
N ASN A 381 21.28 1.69 10.95
CA ASN A 381 22.59 2.14 11.41
C ASN A 381 22.90 3.56 10.89
N LEU A 382 23.38 4.40 11.78
CA LEU A 382 23.79 5.77 11.53
C LEU A 382 25.17 6.06 12.15
N LYS A 383 25.73 7.22 11.85
CA LYS A 383 26.90 7.73 12.53
C LYS A 383 26.51 8.24 13.92
N PRO A 384 27.17 7.84 15.01
CA PRO A 384 26.93 8.40 16.32
C PRO A 384 27.34 9.87 16.34
N ALA A 385 26.44 10.72 16.81
CA ALA A 385 26.69 12.14 17.01
C ALA A 385 26.02 12.56 18.32
N PRO A 386 26.68 13.34 19.18
CA PRO A 386 26.13 13.73 20.49
C PRO A 386 24.77 14.40 20.38
N GLU A 387 24.58 15.24 19.36
CA GLU A 387 23.33 15.93 19.10
C GLU A 387 22.18 14.95 18.74
N LEU A 388 22.45 13.95 17.91
CA LEU A 388 21.43 12.94 17.55
C LEU A 388 21.10 12.04 18.75
N ILE A 389 22.11 11.61 19.50
CA ILE A 389 21.94 10.82 20.72
C ILE A 389 21.07 11.58 21.71
N GLY A 390 21.41 12.85 22.00
CA GLY A 390 20.62 13.69 22.89
C GLY A 390 19.19 13.96 22.41
N ALA A 391 18.95 14.01 21.09
CA ALA A 391 17.60 14.11 20.55
C ALA A 391 16.79 12.82 20.77
N LEU A 392 17.41 11.65 20.61
CA LEU A 392 16.77 10.36 20.87
C LEU A 392 16.42 10.19 22.36
N GLU A 393 17.32 10.59 23.27
CA GLU A 393 17.07 10.59 24.72
C GLU A 393 15.93 11.53 25.10
N LYS A 394 15.84 12.73 24.51
CA LYS A 394 14.72 13.67 24.70
C LYS A 394 13.39 13.11 24.20
N LEU A 395 13.40 12.19 23.23
CA LEU A 395 12.21 11.44 22.77
C LEU A 395 11.88 10.24 23.68
N GLY A 396 12.63 10.03 24.75
CA GLY A 396 12.39 8.98 25.73
C GLY A 396 13.07 7.65 25.42
N LEU A 397 13.98 7.58 24.45
CA LEU A 397 14.71 6.35 24.14
C LEU A 397 15.84 6.14 25.16
N ARG A 398 16.02 4.89 25.56
CA ARG A 398 17.20 4.44 26.32
C ARG A 398 18.35 4.21 25.32
N VAL A 399 19.42 4.99 25.42
CA VAL A 399 20.59 4.88 24.56
C VAL A 399 21.76 4.29 25.36
N ALA A 400 22.30 3.16 24.90
CA ALA A 400 23.42 2.50 25.54
C ALA A 400 24.73 2.69 24.78
N ARG A 401 25.79 3.10 25.47
CA ARG A 401 27.15 3.02 24.94
C ARG A 401 27.68 1.61 25.13
N VAL A 402 28.20 1.01 24.06
CA VAL A 402 28.75 -0.34 24.09
C VAL A 402 30.24 -0.34 23.79
N GLU A 403 30.95 -1.31 24.30
CA GLU A 403 32.38 -1.48 24.05
C GLU A 403 32.60 -1.97 22.60
N PRO A 404 33.51 -1.33 21.82
CA PRO A 404 33.78 -1.74 20.44
C PRO A 404 34.67 -2.98 20.39
N ARG A 405 34.16 -4.12 20.83
CA ARG A 405 34.85 -5.43 20.83
C ARG A 405 34.10 -6.41 19.95
N GLY A 406 34.81 -7.43 19.45
CA GLY A 406 34.24 -8.51 18.65
C GLY A 406 33.81 -8.08 17.22
N ALA A 407 33.15 -8.98 16.54
CA ALA A 407 32.75 -8.79 15.14
C ALA A 407 31.48 -7.94 14.99
N CYS A 408 30.61 -7.87 16.02
CA CYS A 408 29.40 -7.09 16.04
C CYS A 408 29.08 -6.60 17.47
N PRO A 409 29.69 -5.48 17.92
CA PRO A 409 29.60 -5.02 19.31
C PRO A 409 28.15 -4.88 19.82
N VAL A 410 27.23 -4.39 18.98
CA VAL A 410 25.81 -4.22 19.35
C VAL A 410 25.14 -5.57 19.56
N ALA A 411 25.32 -6.54 18.65
CA ALA A 411 24.72 -7.86 18.82
C ALA A 411 25.26 -8.58 20.08
N GLU A 412 26.55 -8.45 20.36
CA GLU A 412 27.18 -9.01 21.55
C GLU A 412 26.66 -8.37 22.84
N ALA A 413 26.46 -7.05 22.86
CA ALA A 413 25.86 -6.34 23.98
C ALA A 413 24.40 -6.78 24.24
N ILE A 414 23.59 -6.91 23.19
CA ILE A 414 22.23 -7.43 23.30
C ILE A 414 22.24 -8.87 23.85
N ALA A 415 23.08 -9.74 23.32
CA ALA A 415 23.24 -11.12 23.79
C ALA A 415 23.69 -11.18 25.24
N ALA A 416 24.54 -10.25 25.69
CA ALA A 416 24.96 -10.11 27.09
C ALA A 416 23.88 -9.54 28.02
N GLY A 417 22.71 -9.11 27.51
CA GLY A 417 21.60 -8.63 28.30
C GLY A 417 21.55 -7.11 28.48
N VAL A 418 22.29 -6.33 27.72
CA VAL A 418 22.16 -4.87 27.71
C VAL A 418 20.83 -4.49 27.06
N GLU A 419 19.93 -3.86 27.83
CA GLU A 419 18.62 -3.45 27.34
C GLU A 419 18.61 -1.96 27.01
N ALA A 420 18.45 -1.61 25.73
CA ALA A 420 18.30 -0.23 25.24
C ALA A 420 17.45 -0.21 23.95
N ASP A 421 17.05 0.99 23.55
CA ASP A 421 16.32 1.22 22.29
C ASP A 421 17.26 1.63 21.17
N ALA A 422 18.44 2.15 21.54
CA ALA A 422 19.55 2.43 20.63
C ALA A 422 20.89 2.10 21.29
N TYR A 423 21.85 1.70 20.47
CA TYR A 423 23.19 1.30 20.90
C TYR A 423 24.22 2.04 20.07
N PHE A 424 25.26 2.59 20.70
CA PHE A 424 26.33 3.21 19.95
C PHE A 424 27.71 2.83 20.51
N TYR A 425 28.69 2.87 19.62
CA TYR A 425 30.10 2.78 19.95
C TYR A 425 30.94 3.75 19.12
N GLU A 426 32.07 4.16 19.68
CA GLU A 426 33.04 5.01 19.01
C GLU A 426 33.99 4.20 18.15
N ALA A 427 34.75 4.88 17.28
CA ALA A 427 35.73 4.24 16.43
C ALA A 427 36.77 3.42 17.24
N ALA A 428 37.06 2.22 16.74
CA ALA A 428 38.18 1.39 17.22
C ALA A 428 38.93 0.81 16.03
N LEU A 429 40.07 0.17 16.27
CA LEU A 429 40.87 -0.41 15.21
C LEU A 429 40.06 -1.45 14.42
N GLY A 430 39.81 -1.16 13.13
CA GLY A 430 39.03 -2.02 12.25
C GLY A 430 37.50 -1.89 12.39
N LEU A 431 37.00 -0.98 13.25
CA LEU A 431 35.56 -0.74 13.45
C LEU A 431 35.23 0.74 13.25
N GLU A 432 34.34 1.03 12.31
CA GLU A 432 33.75 2.36 12.19
C GLU A 432 32.77 2.66 13.33
N PRO A 433 32.68 3.92 13.80
CA PRO A 433 31.71 4.28 14.82
C PRO A 433 30.31 4.06 14.29
N SER A 434 29.42 3.51 15.11
CA SER A 434 28.05 3.17 14.70
C SER A 434 27.04 3.47 15.80
N LEU A 435 25.91 4.00 15.41
CA LEU A 435 24.68 4.10 16.21
C LEU A 435 23.63 3.22 15.55
N VAL A 436 23.15 2.20 16.26
CA VAL A 436 22.07 1.32 15.80
C VAL A 436 20.82 1.60 16.61
N ILE A 437 19.73 1.95 15.95
CA ILE A 437 18.42 2.23 16.55
C ILE A 437 17.49 1.07 16.21
N LEU A 438 16.76 0.56 17.22
CA LEU A 438 15.79 -0.53 17.08
C LEU A 438 14.36 -0.01 17.16
N ALA A 439 13.45 -0.65 16.42
CA ALA A 439 12.01 -0.41 16.49
C ALA A 439 11.20 -1.66 16.13
N GLU A 440 9.87 -1.56 16.22
CA GLU A 440 8.97 -2.65 15.84
C GLU A 440 8.95 -2.88 14.33
N ASP A 441 8.96 -1.80 13.55
CA ASP A 441 8.92 -1.83 12.09
C ASP A 441 9.77 -0.68 11.48
N PRO A 442 10.14 -0.78 10.18
CA PRO A 442 10.98 0.21 9.52
C PRO A 442 10.37 1.62 9.44
N LEU A 443 9.04 1.76 9.38
CA LEU A 443 8.38 3.05 9.27
C LEU A 443 8.36 3.77 10.62
N SER A 444 8.28 3.02 11.71
CA SER A 444 8.47 3.53 13.07
C SER A 444 9.86 4.16 13.23
N LEU A 445 10.91 3.57 12.63
CA LEU A 445 12.25 4.18 12.58
C LEU A 445 12.27 5.50 11.81
N VAL A 446 11.59 5.57 10.67
CA VAL A 446 11.49 6.81 9.87
C VAL A 446 10.82 7.91 10.69
N SER A 447 9.66 7.62 11.30
CA SER A 447 8.92 8.58 12.13
C SER A 447 9.73 9.06 13.34
N LEU A 448 10.48 8.16 13.97
CA LEU A 448 11.36 8.47 15.08
C LEU A 448 12.48 9.43 14.65
N LEU A 449 13.15 9.13 13.54
CA LEU A 449 14.22 9.97 13.00
C LEU A 449 13.71 11.34 12.54
N GLU A 450 12.54 11.41 11.93
CA GLU A 450 11.90 12.68 11.55
C GLU A 450 11.67 13.57 12.79
N LYS A 451 11.15 13.01 13.89
CA LYS A 451 10.98 13.73 15.16
C LYS A 451 12.32 14.16 15.75
N ALA A 452 13.34 13.30 15.75
CA ALA A 452 14.66 13.63 16.26
C ALA A 452 15.30 14.78 15.46
N LEU A 453 15.25 14.72 14.13
CA LEU A 453 15.76 15.77 13.24
C LEU A 453 15.00 17.09 13.42
N SER A 454 13.68 17.04 13.60
CA SER A 454 12.86 18.22 13.87
C SER A 454 13.23 18.89 15.20
N LEU A 455 13.59 18.13 16.23
CA LEU A 455 14.10 18.70 17.49
C LEU A 455 15.44 19.41 17.30
N LEU A 456 16.32 18.85 16.47
CA LEU A 456 17.62 19.47 16.18
C LEU A 456 17.49 20.77 15.39
N GLN A 457 16.52 20.85 14.46
CA GLN A 457 16.26 22.08 13.69
C GLN A 457 15.64 23.20 14.52
N ARG A 458 14.87 22.89 15.57
CA ARG A 458 14.26 23.89 16.45
C ARG A 458 15.20 24.39 17.55
N GLY A 459 16.29 23.67 17.81
CA GLY A 459 17.27 24.01 18.85
C GLY A 459 18.54 24.68 18.27
N ALA A 460 18.64 24.85 16.96
CA ALA A 460 19.66 25.60 16.24
C ALA A 460 19.13 27.00 15.85
#